data_b9047b09ea83e083de540b67daff01e3
#
_entry.id   b9047b09ea83e083de540b67daff01e3
#
_cell.length_a   1.000
_cell.length_b   1.000
_cell.length_c   1.000
_cell.angle_alpha   90.00
_cell.angle_beta   90.00
_cell.angle_gamma   90.00
#
_symmetry.space_group_name_H-M   'P 1'
#
loop_
_entity.id
_entity.type
_entity.pdbx_description
1 polymer ?
#
loop_
_entity_poly.entity_id
_entity_poly.type
_entity_poly.pdbx_seq_one_letter_code
_entity_poly.pdbx_strand_id
1 'polypeptide(L)'
;MNVIVIQPPLVQLNSPYPSGAYLKSFFNGNGHNAVWLDLSVRLVHSIFSKNGLKKLFELSKENAMKIASAAEKKGDFATAKNLRRYIFQSDLWIDWIDFIMSALCGKQNPSARELCHRFILNPYTPRGNRMENYIANLDREPTVDDTRNIASLALEDLADYISVAFDKSFSLVRYAESITISETSFTQIEAKLNSPVLTTFYTEVLEDAFSKTTIAENEKTLVCISVPFAGTFTPALFTAKYLRKKYGEKVFICFGGGFINTELREFSDNSFSKYADAISYDRGYGSYKNFFDEFPGGKISEEKQLYKMRLFTKEKIIEPLQSSLEYEKFENEQTSLIVPDYSETDFSIYPRVADDENPMQRLWSDGAWMKAYLAHGCYWHKCAFCDVSLDYVASYRLVQIENLFHGLKSQSEKNGIHGIHFVDEAMPPAAMLKFSKLNLKHSASFSFWGNVRFEKIYSRDIAEFLSSGGLIGVSGGIEIATGTGLDSISKGTDLDSIVSACC
;
A
#
# COMPACT_ATOMS: atom_id res chain seq x y z
N MET A 1 -7.34 24.74 -8.57
CA MET A 1 -6.00 24.45 -8.03
C MET A 1 -5.53 23.09 -8.52
N ASN A 2 -4.26 22.94 -8.88
CA ASN A 2 -3.67 21.64 -9.19
C ASN A 2 -3.35 20.88 -7.91
N VAL A 3 -3.64 19.58 -7.92
CA VAL A 3 -3.39 18.68 -6.78
C VAL A 3 -2.59 17.47 -7.27
N ILE A 4 -1.56 17.09 -6.54
CA ILE A 4 -0.78 15.88 -6.78
C ILE A 4 -0.91 14.99 -5.55
N VAL A 5 -1.48 13.80 -5.75
CA VAL A 5 -1.57 12.79 -4.70
C VAL A 5 -0.43 11.81 -4.90
N ILE A 6 0.38 11.58 -3.88
CA ILE A 6 1.56 10.72 -3.94
C ILE A 6 1.41 9.55 -2.98
N GLN A 7 1.60 8.34 -3.52
CA GLN A 7 1.88 7.17 -2.73
C GLN A 7 3.39 6.92 -2.73
N PRO A 8 4.10 7.18 -1.63
CA PRO A 8 5.54 6.90 -1.54
C PRO A 8 5.81 5.39 -1.41
N PRO A 9 7.04 4.91 -1.70
CA PRO A 9 7.45 3.55 -1.37
C PRO A 9 7.40 3.35 0.15
N LEU A 10 7.37 2.28 0.61
CA LEU A 10 7.28 0.88 0.51
C LEU A 10 5.89 0.44 0.96
N VAL A 11 5.02 0.15 0.03
CA VAL A 11 3.69 -0.42 0.28
C VAL A 11 3.56 -1.75 -0.45
N GLN A 12 2.50 -2.47 -0.13
CA GLN A 12 2.13 -3.71 -0.81
C GLN A 12 2.12 -3.54 -2.34
N LEU A 13 2.65 -4.53 -3.08
CA LEU A 13 2.97 -4.39 -4.50
C LEU A 13 1.90 -4.89 -5.46
N ASN A 14 1.02 -5.81 -5.03
CA ASN A 14 0.08 -6.52 -5.93
C ASN A 14 -1.06 -5.64 -6.47
N SER A 15 -1.34 -4.53 -5.83
CA SER A 15 -2.42 -3.61 -6.22
C SER A 15 -2.16 -2.21 -5.65
N PRO A 16 -2.72 -1.17 -6.29
CA PRO A 16 -2.56 0.20 -5.82
C PRO A 16 -3.13 0.41 -4.42
N TYR A 17 -2.50 1.30 -3.65
CA TYR A 17 -3.00 1.69 -2.34
C TYR A 17 -4.23 2.61 -2.50
N PRO A 18 -5.34 2.39 -1.75
CA PRO A 18 -6.63 3.02 -2.07
C PRO A 18 -6.68 4.54 -1.88
N SER A 19 -5.87 5.11 -0.97
CA SER A 19 -5.94 6.54 -0.66
C SER A 19 -5.77 7.43 -1.89
N GLY A 20 -4.91 7.03 -2.84
CA GLY A 20 -4.69 7.77 -4.08
C GLY A 20 -5.94 7.86 -4.94
N ALA A 21 -6.64 6.73 -5.11
CA ALA A 21 -7.88 6.65 -5.90
C ALA A 21 -9.02 7.44 -5.25
N TYR A 22 -9.15 7.38 -3.92
CA TYR A 22 -10.15 8.14 -3.18
C TYR A 22 -9.90 9.65 -3.22
N LEU A 23 -8.66 10.09 -2.95
CA LEU A 23 -8.32 11.51 -2.97
C LEU A 23 -8.38 12.10 -4.38
N LYS A 24 -7.94 11.37 -5.41
CA LYS A 24 -8.10 11.80 -6.81
C LYS A 24 -9.58 12.02 -7.15
N SER A 25 -10.44 11.05 -6.81
CA SER A 25 -11.89 11.17 -7.01
C SER A 25 -12.47 12.36 -6.26
N PHE A 26 -12.10 12.54 -4.99
CA PHE A 26 -12.55 13.65 -4.15
C PHE A 26 -12.19 15.01 -4.75
N PHE A 27 -10.92 15.23 -5.07
CA PHE A 27 -10.47 16.51 -5.57
C PHE A 27 -11.08 16.84 -6.94
N ASN A 28 -11.12 15.88 -7.87
CA ASN A 28 -11.73 16.08 -9.19
C ASN A 28 -13.24 16.35 -9.08
N GLY A 29 -13.94 15.64 -8.20
CA GLY A 29 -15.36 15.84 -7.92
C GLY A 29 -15.69 17.21 -7.31
N ASN A 30 -14.71 17.86 -6.68
CA ASN A 30 -14.84 19.19 -6.07
C ASN A 30 -14.19 20.31 -6.92
N GLY A 31 -13.98 20.10 -8.21
CA GLY A 31 -13.54 21.15 -9.17
C GLY A 31 -12.05 21.44 -9.15
N HIS A 32 -11.22 20.58 -8.60
CA HIS A 32 -9.77 20.65 -8.67
C HIS A 32 -9.24 19.72 -9.76
N ASN A 33 -7.99 19.92 -10.19
CA ASN A 33 -7.33 19.05 -11.16
C ASN A 33 -6.32 18.17 -10.43
N ALA A 34 -6.72 16.92 -10.11
CA ALA A 34 -5.92 16.00 -9.34
C ALA A 34 -5.30 14.90 -10.18
N VAL A 35 -4.00 14.68 -10.01
CA VAL A 35 -3.26 13.53 -10.54
C VAL A 35 -2.76 12.66 -9.40
N TRP A 36 -2.68 11.35 -9.63
CA TRP A 36 -2.16 10.41 -8.65
C TRP A 36 -0.88 9.75 -9.16
N LEU A 37 0.15 9.77 -8.32
CA LEU A 37 1.46 9.18 -8.58
C LEU A 37 1.71 8.04 -7.58
N ASP A 38 1.64 6.80 -8.05
CA ASP A 38 2.14 5.66 -7.27
C ASP A 38 3.63 5.48 -7.52
N LEU A 39 4.44 6.00 -6.60
CA LEU A 39 5.90 5.95 -6.67
C LEU A 39 6.45 4.64 -6.09
N SER A 40 5.62 3.85 -5.39
CA SER A 40 6.02 2.57 -4.82
C SER A 40 6.29 1.55 -5.93
N VAL A 41 5.33 1.31 -6.79
CA VAL A 41 5.48 0.37 -7.90
C VAL A 41 6.55 0.84 -8.89
N ARG A 42 6.70 2.16 -9.10
CA ARG A 42 7.75 2.72 -9.96
C ARG A 42 9.16 2.45 -9.42
N LEU A 43 9.37 2.55 -8.11
CA LEU A 43 10.66 2.21 -7.49
C LEU A 43 11.00 0.73 -7.70
N VAL A 44 10.00 -0.16 -7.55
CA VAL A 44 10.21 -1.59 -7.80
C VAL A 44 10.66 -1.86 -9.22
N HIS A 45 10.00 -1.27 -10.22
CA HIS A 45 10.42 -1.38 -11.63
C HIS A 45 11.77 -0.72 -11.91
N SER A 46 12.12 0.37 -11.22
CA SER A 46 13.44 0.99 -11.36
C SER A 46 14.56 0.06 -10.90
N ILE A 47 14.39 -0.58 -9.73
CA ILE A 47 15.40 -1.51 -9.18
C ILE A 47 15.43 -2.82 -9.97
N PHE A 48 14.26 -3.46 -10.15
CA PHE A 48 14.11 -4.78 -10.77
C PHE A 48 13.91 -4.66 -12.30
N SER A 49 14.88 -4.03 -12.95
CA SER A 49 15.05 -3.92 -14.40
C SER A 49 16.49 -4.23 -14.76
N LYS A 50 16.78 -4.50 -16.04
CA LYS A 50 18.17 -4.74 -16.50
C LYS A 50 19.12 -3.60 -16.11
N ASN A 51 18.71 -2.36 -16.36
CA ASN A 51 19.52 -1.19 -16.01
C ASN A 51 19.63 -1.02 -14.49
N GLY A 52 18.54 -1.27 -13.75
CA GLY A 52 18.52 -1.21 -12.30
C GLY A 52 19.45 -2.23 -11.66
N LEU A 53 19.39 -3.50 -12.06
CA LEU A 53 20.26 -4.54 -11.53
C LEU A 53 21.72 -4.34 -11.94
N LYS A 54 22.00 -3.90 -13.18
CA LYS A 54 23.37 -3.56 -13.59
C LYS A 54 23.96 -2.50 -12.65
N LYS A 55 23.25 -1.41 -12.44
CA LYS A 55 23.63 -0.32 -11.51
C LYS A 55 23.78 -0.83 -10.08
N LEU A 56 22.85 -1.65 -9.60
CA LEU A 56 22.88 -2.25 -8.26
C LEU A 56 24.16 -3.06 -8.05
N PHE A 57 24.46 -4.01 -8.94
CA PHE A 57 25.63 -4.86 -8.82
C PHE A 57 26.94 -4.06 -8.95
N GLU A 58 27.01 -3.10 -9.86
CA GLU A 58 28.18 -2.21 -9.99
C GLU A 58 28.47 -1.45 -8.69
N LEU A 59 27.44 -0.89 -8.04
CA LEU A 59 27.60 -0.09 -6.82
C LEU A 59 27.81 -0.94 -5.56
N SER A 60 27.26 -2.15 -5.51
CA SER A 60 27.30 -3.01 -4.30
C SER A 60 28.43 -4.01 -4.28
N LYS A 61 29.04 -4.34 -5.44
CA LYS A 61 30.05 -5.41 -5.60
C LYS A 61 31.18 -5.32 -4.58
N GLU A 62 31.78 -4.16 -4.41
CA GLU A 62 32.91 -3.99 -3.49
C GLU A 62 32.51 -4.25 -2.04
N ASN A 63 31.35 -3.72 -1.62
CA ASN A 63 30.82 -3.92 -0.28
C ASN A 63 30.43 -5.39 -0.04
N ALA A 64 29.76 -6.02 -1.02
CA ALA A 64 29.41 -7.44 -0.95
C ALA A 64 30.65 -8.32 -0.75
N MET A 65 31.74 -8.05 -1.48
CA MET A 65 32.99 -8.80 -1.34
C MET A 65 33.69 -8.54 0.01
N LYS A 66 33.62 -7.32 0.54
CA LYS A 66 34.14 -7.01 1.89
C LYS A 66 33.35 -7.76 2.96
N ILE A 67 32.01 -7.77 2.88
CA ILE A 67 31.15 -8.51 3.82
C ILE A 67 31.40 -10.01 3.72
N ALA A 68 31.48 -10.55 2.50
CA ALA A 68 31.78 -11.99 2.29
C ALA A 68 33.12 -12.39 2.93
N SER A 69 34.16 -11.58 2.74
CA SER A 69 35.48 -11.85 3.34
C SER A 69 35.49 -11.74 4.87
N ALA A 70 34.69 -10.82 5.42
CA ALA A 70 34.54 -10.67 6.87
C ALA A 70 33.75 -11.82 7.47
N ALA A 71 32.69 -12.30 6.79
CA ALA A 71 31.90 -13.45 7.19
C ALA A 71 32.75 -14.73 7.21
N GLU A 72 33.54 -14.96 6.17
CA GLU A 72 34.45 -16.10 6.08
C GLU A 72 35.47 -16.14 7.23
N LYS A 73 36.08 -15.00 7.58
CA LYS A 73 36.99 -14.89 8.72
C LYS A 73 36.32 -15.21 10.06
N LYS A 74 34.99 -15.04 10.17
CA LYS A 74 34.19 -15.38 11.36
C LYS A 74 33.65 -16.82 11.33
N GLY A 75 33.94 -17.60 10.28
CA GLY A 75 33.42 -18.95 10.09
C GLY A 75 32.00 -19.01 9.49
N ASP A 76 31.42 -17.88 9.09
CA ASP A 76 30.13 -17.84 8.40
C ASP A 76 30.33 -18.02 6.89
N PHE A 77 30.60 -19.27 6.52
CA PHE A 77 30.83 -19.65 5.13
C PHE A 77 29.55 -19.56 4.27
N ALA A 78 28.36 -19.70 4.88
CA ALA A 78 27.09 -19.66 4.19
C ALA A 78 26.84 -18.24 3.63
N THR A 79 26.95 -17.21 4.45
CA THR A 79 26.85 -15.82 4.02
C THR A 79 27.91 -15.45 2.98
N ALA A 80 29.17 -15.87 3.22
CA ALA A 80 30.25 -15.60 2.28
C ALA A 80 30.01 -16.22 0.90
N LYS A 81 29.61 -17.50 0.86
CA LYS A 81 29.26 -18.22 -0.38
C LYS A 81 28.11 -17.57 -1.09
N ASN A 82 27.05 -17.22 -0.37
CA ASN A 82 25.85 -16.62 -0.95
C ASN A 82 26.15 -15.29 -1.63
N LEU A 83 26.85 -14.36 -0.96
CA LEU A 83 27.20 -13.06 -1.54
C LEU A 83 28.10 -13.20 -2.78
N ARG A 84 29.09 -14.09 -2.74
CA ARG A 84 29.95 -14.36 -3.92
C ARG A 84 29.14 -14.95 -5.07
N ARG A 85 28.14 -15.79 -4.80
CA ARG A 85 27.26 -16.35 -5.82
C ARG A 85 26.46 -15.27 -6.55
N TYR A 86 25.87 -14.31 -5.83
CA TYR A 86 25.16 -13.20 -6.46
C TYR A 86 26.07 -12.38 -7.39
N ILE A 87 27.31 -12.09 -6.95
CA ILE A 87 28.27 -11.36 -7.79
C ILE A 87 28.68 -12.19 -9.00
N PHE A 88 28.92 -13.49 -8.84
CA PHE A 88 29.27 -14.38 -9.94
C PHE A 88 28.12 -14.56 -10.95
N GLN A 89 26.88 -14.59 -10.47
CA GLN A 89 25.69 -14.74 -11.30
C GLN A 89 25.05 -13.40 -11.71
N SER A 90 25.71 -12.27 -11.49
CA SER A 90 25.13 -10.94 -11.75
C SER A 90 24.58 -10.80 -13.17
N ASP A 91 25.32 -11.27 -14.18
CA ASP A 91 24.87 -11.19 -15.57
C ASP A 91 23.62 -12.04 -15.82
N LEU A 92 23.51 -13.21 -15.19
CA LEU A 92 22.32 -14.06 -15.28
C LEU A 92 21.09 -13.37 -14.63
N TRP A 93 21.27 -12.74 -13.48
CA TRP A 93 20.19 -11.96 -12.85
C TRP A 93 19.73 -10.82 -13.74
N ILE A 94 20.66 -10.09 -14.37
CA ILE A 94 20.38 -9.00 -15.31
C ILE A 94 19.64 -9.52 -16.55
N ASP A 95 20.04 -10.67 -17.08
CA ASP A 95 19.40 -11.23 -18.26
C ASP A 95 17.98 -11.73 -18.02
N TRP A 96 17.71 -12.27 -16.82
CA TRP A 96 16.42 -12.88 -16.49
C TRP A 96 15.42 -11.94 -15.78
N ILE A 97 15.84 -10.76 -15.32
CA ILE A 97 14.95 -9.92 -14.50
C ILE A 97 13.68 -9.47 -15.23
N ASP A 98 13.76 -9.15 -16.52
CA ASP A 98 12.57 -8.76 -17.29
C ASP A 98 11.56 -9.90 -17.39
N PHE A 99 12.05 -11.14 -17.51
CA PHE A 99 11.17 -12.33 -17.46
C PHE A 99 10.56 -12.50 -16.07
N ILE A 100 11.33 -12.42 -14.99
CA ILE A 100 10.87 -12.53 -13.60
C ILE A 100 9.76 -11.50 -13.35
N MET A 101 9.98 -10.24 -13.69
CA MET A 101 8.99 -9.19 -13.55
C MET A 101 7.74 -9.44 -14.41
N SER A 102 7.89 -9.91 -15.65
CA SER A 102 6.74 -10.21 -16.52
C SER A 102 5.91 -11.40 -16.02
N ALA A 103 6.53 -12.38 -15.37
CA ALA A 103 5.83 -13.51 -14.76
C ALA A 103 4.95 -13.09 -13.57
N LEU A 104 5.33 -12.00 -12.89
CA LEU A 104 4.59 -11.46 -11.74
C LEU A 104 3.57 -10.39 -12.13
N CYS A 105 3.80 -9.66 -13.22
CA CYS A 105 2.88 -8.62 -13.71
C CYS A 105 1.80 -9.22 -14.62
N GLY A 106 0.62 -8.60 -14.64
CA GLY A 106 -0.62 -9.21 -15.15
C GLY A 106 -0.76 -9.48 -16.64
N LYS A 107 0.26 -9.25 -17.47
CA LYS A 107 0.23 -9.59 -18.90
C LYS A 107 1.01 -10.87 -19.16
N GLN A 108 0.35 -12.01 -18.98
CA GLN A 108 0.93 -13.28 -19.44
C GLN A 108 0.88 -13.32 -20.98
N ASN A 109 2.05 -13.36 -21.59
CA ASN A 109 2.18 -13.66 -23.01
C ASN A 109 2.14 -15.19 -23.17
N PRO A 110 1.22 -15.76 -23.99
CA PRO A 110 1.20 -17.19 -24.27
C PRO A 110 2.52 -17.75 -24.78
N SER A 111 3.32 -16.95 -25.50
CA SER A 111 4.69 -17.31 -25.91
C SER A 111 5.72 -17.34 -24.76
N ALA A 112 5.30 -17.01 -23.55
CA ALA A 112 6.17 -17.09 -22.37
C ALA A 112 6.26 -18.50 -21.77
N ARG A 113 5.45 -19.48 -22.24
CA ARG A 113 5.45 -20.84 -21.68
C ARG A 113 6.81 -21.54 -21.87
N GLU A 114 7.43 -21.38 -23.02
CA GLU A 114 8.76 -21.90 -23.30
C GLU A 114 9.83 -21.23 -22.41
N LEU A 115 9.69 -19.95 -22.16
CA LEU A 115 10.56 -19.24 -21.23
C LEU A 115 10.35 -19.69 -19.78
N CYS A 116 9.11 -20.05 -19.39
CA CYS A 116 8.82 -20.65 -18.08
C CYS A 116 9.55 -21.98 -17.91
N HIS A 117 9.47 -22.88 -18.89
CA HIS A 117 10.22 -24.13 -18.88
C HIS A 117 11.73 -23.88 -18.76
N ARG A 118 12.26 -22.94 -19.53
CA ARG A 118 13.65 -22.57 -19.50
C ARG A 118 14.08 -22.01 -18.14
N PHE A 119 13.26 -21.14 -17.54
CA PHE A 119 13.54 -20.54 -16.24
C PHE A 119 13.59 -21.56 -15.11
N ILE A 120 12.65 -22.51 -15.12
CA ILE A 120 12.50 -23.52 -14.07
C ILE A 120 13.54 -24.64 -14.21
N LEU A 121 13.73 -25.18 -15.42
CA LEU A 121 14.49 -26.39 -15.64
C LEU A 121 15.95 -26.16 -16.06
N ASN A 122 16.31 -24.96 -16.52
CA ASN A 122 17.66 -24.70 -16.97
C ASN A 122 18.60 -24.40 -15.80
N PRO A 123 19.68 -25.18 -15.61
CA PRO A 123 20.63 -24.95 -14.52
C PRO A 123 21.44 -23.64 -14.65
N TYR A 124 21.41 -23.01 -15.83
CA TYR A 124 22.07 -21.70 -16.08
C TYR A 124 21.17 -20.49 -15.82
N THR A 125 19.99 -20.68 -15.22
CA THR A 125 19.21 -19.56 -14.68
C THR A 125 19.72 -19.16 -13.29
N PRO A 126 19.59 -17.86 -12.90
CA PRO A 126 20.04 -17.47 -11.57
C PRO A 126 19.21 -18.16 -10.49
N ARG A 127 19.85 -18.51 -9.39
CA ARG A 127 19.22 -19.17 -8.25
C ARG A 127 19.67 -18.48 -6.97
N GLY A 128 18.71 -18.07 -6.14
CA GLY A 128 18.94 -17.65 -4.79
C GLY A 128 18.62 -18.78 -3.79
N ASN A 129 18.85 -18.53 -2.51
CA ASN A 129 18.62 -19.54 -1.47
C ASN A 129 17.16 -19.91 -1.29
N ARG A 130 16.25 -18.92 -1.39
CA ARG A 130 14.81 -19.16 -1.26
C ARG A 130 14.28 -20.02 -2.41
N MET A 131 14.70 -19.69 -3.64
CA MET A 131 14.35 -20.49 -4.82
C MET A 131 14.86 -21.93 -4.72
N GLU A 132 16.14 -22.13 -4.32
CA GLU A 132 16.72 -23.46 -4.16
C GLU A 132 16.01 -24.25 -3.07
N ASN A 133 15.72 -23.65 -1.92
CA ASN A 133 15.01 -24.30 -0.82
C ASN A 133 13.59 -24.70 -1.22
N TYR A 134 12.85 -23.83 -1.91
CA TYR A 134 11.52 -24.14 -2.42
C TYR A 134 11.54 -25.36 -3.34
N ILE A 135 12.44 -25.35 -4.35
CA ILE A 135 12.55 -26.45 -5.32
C ILE A 135 12.99 -27.75 -4.63
N ALA A 136 13.93 -27.68 -3.68
CA ALA A 136 14.40 -28.86 -2.96
C ALA A 136 13.33 -29.48 -2.04
N ASN A 137 12.38 -28.69 -1.56
CA ASN A 137 11.29 -29.16 -0.69
C ASN A 137 10.01 -29.57 -1.47
N LEU A 138 9.98 -29.40 -2.79
CA LEU A 138 8.88 -29.94 -3.59
C LEU A 138 8.95 -31.48 -3.57
N ASP A 139 7.83 -32.12 -3.35
CA ASP A 139 7.66 -33.58 -3.44
C ASP A 139 7.55 -34.09 -4.89
N ARG A 140 7.71 -33.22 -5.87
CA ARG A 140 7.63 -33.44 -7.31
C ARG A 140 8.60 -32.54 -8.07
N GLU A 141 8.86 -32.85 -9.32
CA GLU A 141 9.58 -31.94 -10.20
C GLU A 141 8.82 -30.61 -10.40
N PRO A 142 9.50 -29.47 -10.38
CA PRO A 142 8.87 -28.18 -10.63
C PRO A 142 8.28 -28.10 -12.04
N THR A 143 7.11 -27.51 -12.15
CA THR A 143 6.38 -27.34 -13.42
C THR A 143 6.27 -25.88 -13.82
N VAL A 144 5.75 -25.60 -15.01
CA VAL A 144 5.49 -24.24 -15.48
C VAL A 144 4.54 -23.48 -14.55
N ASP A 145 3.65 -24.20 -13.86
CA ASP A 145 2.69 -23.58 -12.94
C ASP A 145 3.38 -23.04 -11.66
N ASP A 146 4.57 -23.53 -11.34
CA ASP A 146 5.40 -23.01 -10.23
C ASP A 146 6.16 -21.71 -10.59
N THR A 147 6.11 -21.28 -11.85
CA THR A 147 6.89 -20.13 -12.35
C THR A 147 6.68 -18.88 -11.51
N ARG A 148 5.42 -18.60 -11.16
CA ARG A 148 5.09 -17.39 -10.40
C ARG A 148 5.63 -17.43 -8.98
N ASN A 149 5.56 -18.59 -8.32
CA ASN A 149 6.14 -18.78 -7.00
C ASN A 149 7.65 -18.62 -7.03
N ILE A 150 8.31 -19.29 -7.99
CA ILE A 150 9.77 -19.21 -8.14
C ILE A 150 10.21 -17.79 -8.53
N ALA A 151 9.45 -17.08 -9.37
CA ALA A 151 9.72 -15.68 -9.70
C ALA A 151 9.53 -14.74 -8.50
N SER A 152 8.55 -15.03 -7.63
CA SER A 152 8.36 -14.29 -6.36
C SER A 152 9.56 -14.46 -5.45
N LEU A 153 10.00 -15.71 -5.27
CA LEU A 153 11.18 -16.03 -4.48
C LEU A 153 12.46 -15.41 -5.07
N ALA A 154 12.54 -15.28 -6.40
CA ALA A 154 13.67 -14.60 -7.05
C ALA A 154 13.75 -13.11 -6.68
N LEU A 155 12.61 -12.40 -6.61
CA LEU A 155 12.61 -11.02 -6.13
C LEU A 155 13.02 -10.90 -4.66
N GLU A 156 12.60 -11.85 -3.84
CA GLU A 156 12.97 -11.88 -2.41
C GLU A 156 14.45 -12.20 -2.21
N ASP A 157 14.98 -13.14 -2.96
CA ASP A 157 16.42 -13.44 -2.97
C ASP A 157 17.23 -12.20 -3.36
N LEU A 158 16.79 -11.43 -4.37
CA LEU A 158 17.41 -10.16 -4.72
C LEU A 158 17.23 -9.10 -3.62
N ALA A 159 16.09 -9.05 -2.96
CA ALA A 159 15.84 -8.15 -1.84
C ALA A 159 16.73 -8.46 -0.64
N ASP A 160 16.97 -9.74 -0.33
CA ASP A 160 17.94 -10.17 0.69
C ASP A 160 19.35 -9.71 0.32
N TYR A 161 19.76 -9.85 -0.95
CA TYR A 161 21.04 -9.33 -1.43
C TYR A 161 21.14 -7.80 -1.26
N ILE A 162 20.11 -7.05 -1.66
CA ILE A 162 20.06 -5.59 -1.51
C ILE A 162 20.22 -5.21 -0.04
N SER A 163 19.46 -5.85 0.84
CA SER A 163 19.48 -5.59 2.28
C SER A 163 20.86 -5.81 2.91
N VAL A 164 21.57 -6.83 2.48
CA VAL A 164 22.90 -7.16 3.03
C VAL A 164 24.01 -6.33 2.40
N ALA A 165 24.00 -6.20 1.07
CA ALA A 165 25.15 -5.68 0.32
C ALA A 165 25.04 -4.20 -0.07
N PHE A 166 23.84 -3.63 -0.12
CA PHE A 166 23.63 -2.29 -0.64
C PHE A 166 22.94 -1.35 0.36
N ASP A 167 21.77 -1.73 0.90
CA ASP A 167 20.97 -0.87 1.78
C ASP A 167 20.26 -1.68 2.86
N LYS A 168 20.74 -1.61 4.08
CA LYS A 168 20.20 -2.36 5.23
C LYS A 168 18.75 -1.99 5.59
N SER A 169 18.26 -0.85 5.13
CA SER A 169 16.89 -0.40 5.36
C SER A 169 15.90 -0.90 4.31
N PHE A 170 16.39 -1.54 3.25
CA PHE A 170 15.54 -2.06 2.19
C PHE A 170 14.87 -3.37 2.58
N SER A 171 13.58 -3.47 2.30
CA SER A 171 12.84 -4.74 2.32
C SER A 171 11.78 -4.75 1.22
N LEU A 172 11.54 -5.92 0.64
CA LEU A 172 10.44 -6.12 -0.28
C LEU A 172 9.16 -6.34 0.54
N VAL A 173 8.18 -5.47 0.36
CA VAL A 173 6.91 -5.54 1.11
C VAL A 173 5.92 -6.37 0.33
N ARG A 174 5.58 -7.55 0.85
CA ARG A 174 4.47 -8.37 0.34
C ARG A 174 3.15 -7.98 1.00
N TYR A 175 3.13 -8.00 2.31
CA TYR A 175 2.05 -7.58 3.17
C TYR A 175 2.66 -6.84 4.38
N ALA A 176 2.06 -6.84 5.52
CA ALA A 176 2.42 -6.02 6.67
C ALA A 176 3.79 -6.28 7.33
N GLU A 177 4.54 -7.31 6.95
CA GLU A 177 5.68 -7.81 7.75
C GLU A 177 6.79 -6.78 8.00
N SER A 178 7.06 -5.92 7.01
CA SER A 178 8.15 -4.92 7.12
C SER A 178 7.67 -3.49 7.22
N ILE A 179 6.36 -3.25 7.16
CA ILE A 179 5.79 -1.90 7.16
C ILE A 179 5.72 -1.26 8.55
N THR A 180 5.89 -2.07 9.60
CA THR A 180 5.89 -1.64 11.00
C THR A 180 7.27 -1.25 11.53
N ILE A 181 8.35 -1.49 10.76
CA ILE A 181 9.70 -1.14 11.19
C ILE A 181 9.87 0.36 11.12
N SER A 182 9.97 1.00 12.27
CA SER A 182 10.18 2.43 12.43
C SER A 182 11.31 2.72 13.42
N GLU A 183 11.89 3.90 13.28
CA GLU A 183 12.78 4.44 14.31
C GLU A 183 11.96 5.16 15.38
N THR A 184 12.51 5.23 16.58
CA THR A 184 11.84 5.81 17.75
C THR A 184 11.99 7.33 17.85
N SER A 185 12.83 7.95 17.03
CA SER A 185 13.04 9.40 17.03
C SER A 185 13.10 9.99 15.63
N PHE A 186 12.63 11.24 15.50
CA PHE A 186 12.64 11.95 14.23
C PHE A 186 14.07 12.14 13.68
N THR A 187 15.06 12.41 14.55
CA THR A 187 16.46 12.52 14.15
C THR A 187 17.01 11.23 13.54
N GLN A 188 16.64 10.06 14.07
CA GLN A 188 17.04 8.77 13.50
C GLN A 188 16.39 8.54 12.14
N ILE A 189 15.13 8.96 11.97
CA ILE A 189 14.42 8.91 10.69
C ILE A 189 15.10 9.82 9.66
N GLU A 190 15.48 11.05 10.05
CA GLU A 190 16.22 11.98 9.19
C GLU A 190 17.56 11.40 8.72
N ALA A 191 18.27 10.66 9.57
CA ALA A 191 19.53 10.01 9.19
C ALA A 191 19.33 8.97 8.06
N LYS A 192 18.19 8.28 8.02
CA LYS A 192 17.85 7.31 6.96
C LYS A 192 17.53 7.95 5.60
N LEU A 193 17.33 9.27 5.53
CA LEU A 193 17.14 9.96 4.25
C LEU A 193 18.36 9.85 3.30
N ASN A 194 19.51 9.42 3.82
CA ASN A 194 20.70 9.16 3.03
C ASN A 194 20.85 7.69 2.60
N SER A 195 19.81 6.87 2.76
CA SER A 195 19.76 5.48 2.33
C SER A 195 20.17 5.34 0.85
N PRO A 196 21.03 4.36 0.50
CA PRO A 196 21.48 4.16 -0.87
C PRO A 196 20.36 3.95 -1.89
N VAL A 197 19.30 3.22 -1.51
CA VAL A 197 18.13 3.02 -2.39
C VAL A 197 17.41 4.34 -2.66
N LEU A 198 17.20 5.18 -1.65
CA LEU A 198 16.53 6.47 -1.82
C LEU A 198 17.37 7.44 -2.68
N THR A 199 18.65 7.55 -2.38
CA THR A 199 19.53 8.50 -3.07
C THR A 199 19.89 8.08 -4.49
N THR A 200 19.88 6.79 -4.79
CA THR A 200 20.29 6.24 -6.09
C THR A 200 19.10 5.99 -7.02
N PHE A 201 18.13 5.20 -6.56
CA PHE A 201 17.01 4.75 -7.39
C PHE A 201 15.77 5.63 -7.24
N TYR A 202 15.42 5.99 -6.00
CA TYR A 202 14.20 6.75 -5.78
C TYR A 202 14.32 8.20 -6.27
N THR A 203 15.52 8.78 -6.24
CA THR A 203 15.78 10.09 -6.86
C THR A 203 15.45 10.08 -8.36
N GLU A 204 15.85 9.06 -9.10
CA GLU A 204 15.56 8.92 -10.54
C GLU A 204 14.04 8.75 -10.80
N VAL A 205 13.36 7.99 -9.93
CA VAL A 205 11.90 7.84 -9.99
C VAL A 205 11.19 9.18 -9.79
N LEU A 206 11.64 9.99 -8.82
CA LEU A 206 11.11 11.32 -8.59
C LEU A 206 11.38 12.26 -9.77
N GLU A 207 12.59 12.23 -10.34
CA GLU A 207 12.95 13.03 -11.50
C GLU A 207 12.08 12.68 -12.71
N ASP A 208 11.89 11.40 -13.03
CA ASP A 208 11.02 10.97 -14.13
C ASP A 208 9.56 11.35 -13.86
N ALA A 209 9.02 11.09 -12.68
CA ALA A 209 7.64 11.41 -12.34
C ALA A 209 7.35 12.91 -12.47
N PHE A 210 8.24 13.75 -11.94
CA PHE A 210 8.06 15.20 -11.95
C PHE A 210 8.57 15.90 -13.21
N SER A 211 9.20 15.20 -14.14
CA SER A 211 9.44 15.70 -15.51
C SER A 211 8.16 15.74 -16.32
N LYS A 212 7.21 14.87 -16.00
CA LYS A 212 5.92 14.69 -16.70
C LYS A 212 4.74 15.36 -15.98
N THR A 213 4.98 15.92 -14.79
CA THR A 213 3.93 16.49 -13.94
C THR A 213 4.05 18.01 -13.91
N THR A 214 2.97 18.70 -14.23
CA THR A 214 2.95 20.16 -14.28
C THR A 214 2.77 20.74 -12.87
N ILE A 215 3.72 21.54 -12.43
CA ILE A 215 3.59 22.42 -11.26
C ILE A 215 3.17 23.81 -11.77
N ALA A 216 2.10 24.34 -11.22
CA ALA A 216 1.60 25.65 -11.61
C ALA A 216 2.63 26.76 -11.34
N GLU A 217 2.76 27.71 -12.30
CA GLU A 217 3.71 28.82 -12.14
C GLU A 217 3.14 29.96 -11.28
N ASN A 218 1.84 30.22 -11.44
CA ASN A 218 1.18 31.40 -10.87
C ASN A 218 0.34 31.11 -9.62
N GLU A 219 0.17 29.85 -9.26
CA GLU A 219 -0.53 29.41 -8.04
C GLU A 219 0.19 28.26 -7.38
N LYS A 220 0.01 28.09 -6.07
CA LYS A 220 0.57 26.92 -5.39
C LYS A 220 -0.11 25.64 -5.84
N THR A 221 0.68 24.58 -6.04
CA THR A 221 0.18 23.22 -6.24
C THR A 221 0.12 22.52 -4.89
N LEU A 222 -1.04 21.94 -4.55
CA LEU A 222 -1.19 21.11 -3.36
C LEU A 222 -0.58 19.73 -3.64
N VAL A 223 0.31 19.27 -2.78
CA VAL A 223 0.90 17.93 -2.83
C VAL A 223 0.47 17.16 -1.59
N CYS A 224 -0.34 16.13 -1.77
CA CYS A 224 -0.82 15.23 -0.71
C CYS A 224 0.03 13.96 -0.70
N ILE A 225 0.77 13.73 0.37
CA ILE A 225 1.61 12.53 0.52
C ILE A 225 0.93 11.57 1.49
N SER A 226 0.55 10.39 1.00
CA SER A 226 -0.10 9.37 1.82
C SER A 226 0.94 8.53 2.57
N VAL A 227 0.86 8.49 3.89
CA VAL A 227 1.73 7.70 4.77
C VAL A 227 0.88 6.68 5.51
N PRO A 228 0.58 5.52 4.90
CA PRO A 228 -0.28 4.52 5.52
C PRO A 228 0.39 3.77 6.67
N PHE A 229 1.71 3.58 6.62
CA PHE A 229 2.48 2.74 7.53
C PHE A 229 3.82 3.38 7.89
N ALA A 230 4.40 2.98 9.01
CA ALA A 230 5.69 3.49 9.49
C ALA A 230 6.81 3.41 8.44
N GLY A 231 6.90 2.29 7.72
CA GLY A 231 7.92 2.08 6.68
C GLY A 231 7.85 3.05 5.50
N THR A 232 6.69 3.69 5.26
CA THR A 232 6.52 4.67 4.19
C THR A 232 6.92 6.09 4.59
N PHE A 233 7.15 6.35 5.88
CA PHE A 233 7.41 7.71 6.38
C PHE A 233 8.75 8.26 5.93
N THR A 234 9.84 7.47 6.00
CA THR A 234 11.16 7.91 5.52
C THR A 234 11.16 8.27 4.03
N PRO A 235 10.64 7.42 3.11
CA PRO A 235 10.52 7.82 1.71
C PRO A 235 9.56 9.00 1.48
N ALA A 236 8.52 9.16 2.30
CA ALA A 236 7.64 10.34 2.24
C ALA A 236 8.40 11.63 2.57
N LEU A 237 9.21 11.64 3.63
CA LEU A 237 10.09 12.76 3.97
C LEU A 237 11.14 13.02 2.88
N PHE A 238 11.70 11.97 2.28
CA PHE A 238 12.61 12.11 1.15
C PHE A 238 11.94 12.78 -0.05
N THR A 239 10.72 12.37 -0.36
CA THR A 239 9.88 12.99 -1.41
C THR A 239 9.65 14.47 -1.12
N ALA A 240 9.25 14.80 0.10
CA ALA A 240 9.03 16.18 0.52
C ALA A 240 10.30 17.03 0.43
N LYS A 241 11.44 16.50 0.88
CA LYS A 241 12.76 17.15 0.78
C LYS A 241 13.13 17.43 -0.70
N TYR A 242 12.92 16.45 -1.58
CA TYR A 242 13.14 16.62 -3.02
C TYR A 242 12.26 17.73 -3.61
N LEU A 243 10.96 17.74 -3.29
CA LEU A 243 10.01 18.74 -3.77
C LEU A 243 10.34 20.13 -3.27
N ARG A 244 10.69 20.29 -1.97
CA ARG A 244 11.14 21.57 -1.42
C ARG A 244 12.38 22.08 -2.13
N LYS A 245 13.36 21.21 -2.36
CA LYS A 245 14.59 21.59 -3.06
C LYS A 245 14.32 22.05 -4.50
N LYS A 246 13.40 21.38 -5.19
CA LYS A 246 13.14 21.62 -6.63
C LYS A 246 12.15 22.76 -6.88
N TYR A 247 11.10 22.87 -6.07
CA TYR A 247 9.96 23.78 -6.32
C TYR A 247 9.77 24.85 -5.24
N GLY A 248 10.44 24.75 -4.10
CA GLY A 248 10.36 25.74 -3.01
C GLY A 248 8.93 26.00 -2.55
N GLU A 249 8.54 27.27 -2.55
CA GLU A 249 7.22 27.74 -2.12
C GLU A 249 6.10 27.56 -3.16
N LYS A 250 6.41 27.05 -4.36
CA LYS A 250 5.40 26.75 -5.39
C LYS A 250 4.52 25.55 -5.03
N VAL A 251 4.96 24.73 -4.07
CA VAL A 251 4.21 23.57 -3.58
C VAL A 251 3.79 23.78 -2.13
N PHE A 252 2.56 23.37 -1.81
CA PHE A 252 2.07 23.19 -0.45
C PHE A 252 2.02 21.70 -0.16
N ILE A 253 2.82 21.20 0.78
CA ILE A 253 2.98 19.79 1.06
C ILE A 253 2.19 19.41 2.30
N CYS A 254 1.21 18.50 2.14
CA CYS A 254 0.37 17.98 3.20
C CYS A 254 0.55 16.47 3.35
N PHE A 255 0.82 16.00 4.56
CA PHE A 255 0.89 14.58 4.90
C PHE A 255 -0.45 14.10 5.43
N GLY A 256 -0.80 12.84 5.15
CA GLY A 256 -1.97 12.16 5.68
C GLY A 256 -1.79 10.65 5.64
N GLY A 257 -2.79 9.88 6.04
CA GLY A 257 -2.81 8.43 6.00
C GLY A 257 -2.78 7.76 7.37
N GLY A 258 -2.80 6.41 7.39
CA GLY A 258 -2.98 5.62 8.61
C GLY A 258 -1.94 5.92 9.70
N PHE A 259 -0.66 5.89 9.35
CA PHE A 259 0.43 6.17 10.31
C PHE A 259 0.38 7.59 10.89
N ILE A 260 -0.06 8.55 10.09
CA ILE A 260 -0.29 9.93 10.55
C ILE A 260 -1.43 9.99 11.58
N ASN A 261 -2.49 9.22 11.35
CA ASN A 261 -3.69 9.22 12.21
C ASN A 261 -3.49 8.46 13.52
N THR A 262 -2.53 7.54 13.57
CA THR A 262 -2.21 6.74 14.75
C THR A 262 -0.97 7.26 15.46
N GLU A 263 0.20 6.87 14.98
CA GLU A 263 1.49 7.11 15.66
C GLU A 263 1.91 8.59 15.67
N LEU A 264 1.55 9.37 14.65
CA LEU A 264 1.94 10.77 14.53
C LEU A 264 0.82 11.77 14.90
N ARG A 265 -0.27 11.29 15.51
CA ARG A 265 -1.40 12.18 15.88
C ARG A 265 -0.98 13.28 16.85
N GLU A 266 -0.12 12.97 17.81
CA GLU A 266 0.42 13.91 18.80
C GLU A 266 1.77 14.51 18.41
N PHE A 267 2.22 14.26 17.18
CA PHE A 267 3.53 14.74 16.71
C PHE A 267 3.57 16.26 16.64
N SER A 268 4.50 16.87 17.36
CA SER A 268 4.60 18.33 17.56
C SER A 268 6.02 18.89 17.38
N ASP A 269 6.88 18.21 16.63
CA ASP A 269 8.23 18.70 16.35
C ASP A 269 8.20 19.71 15.18
N ASN A 270 8.49 20.99 15.48
CA ASN A 270 8.46 22.07 14.48
C ASN A 270 9.55 21.93 13.40
N SER A 271 10.56 21.09 13.60
CA SER A 271 11.55 20.79 12.56
C SER A 271 10.94 20.13 11.33
N PHE A 272 9.73 19.57 11.46
CA PHE A 272 8.94 19.02 10.36
C PHE A 272 8.56 20.07 9.29
N SER A 273 8.52 21.35 9.64
CA SER A 273 8.31 22.46 8.70
C SER A 273 9.34 22.51 7.54
N LYS A 274 10.51 21.88 7.72
CA LYS A 274 11.49 21.69 6.64
C LYS A 274 10.96 20.83 5.49
N TYR A 275 9.99 19.95 5.77
CA TYR A 275 9.46 18.94 4.86
C TYR A 275 8.05 19.27 4.40
N ALA A 276 7.17 19.61 5.31
CA ALA A 276 5.76 19.79 5.04
C ALA A 276 5.18 21.05 5.67
N ASP A 277 4.11 21.54 5.05
CA ASP A 277 3.34 22.70 5.53
C ASP A 277 2.20 22.25 6.44
N ALA A 278 1.70 21.02 6.27
CA ALA A 278 0.54 20.53 7.00
C ALA A 278 0.53 19.01 7.22
N ILE A 279 -0.23 18.62 8.21
CA ILE A 279 -0.72 17.25 8.42
C ILE A 279 -2.26 17.30 8.42
N SER A 280 -2.89 16.47 7.58
CA SER A 280 -4.34 16.28 7.55
C SER A 280 -4.69 14.98 8.25
N TYR A 281 -5.62 15.03 9.20
CA TYR A 281 -6.06 13.89 9.99
C TYR A 281 -7.35 13.27 9.45
N ASP A 282 -7.57 12.03 9.84
CA ASP A 282 -8.76 11.23 9.59
C ASP A 282 -9.02 11.05 8.08
N ARG A 283 -10.27 11.20 7.62
CA ARG A 283 -10.65 11.01 6.20
C ARG A 283 -10.11 12.10 5.26
N GLY A 284 -9.84 13.27 5.81
CA GLY A 284 -9.27 14.39 5.07
C GLY A 284 -10.28 15.23 4.26
N TYR A 285 -11.47 14.74 3.95
CA TYR A 285 -12.39 15.46 3.07
C TYR A 285 -12.84 16.80 3.64
N GLY A 286 -13.18 16.83 4.93
CA GLY A 286 -13.55 18.05 5.63
C GLY A 286 -12.39 19.01 5.80
N SER A 287 -11.19 18.49 6.11
CA SER A 287 -10.01 19.31 6.29
C SER A 287 -9.53 19.95 4.99
N TYR A 288 -9.55 19.21 3.88
CA TYR A 288 -9.24 19.80 2.56
C TYR A 288 -10.31 20.80 2.09
N LYS A 289 -11.59 20.54 2.35
CA LYS A 289 -12.64 21.52 2.06
C LYS A 289 -12.38 22.82 2.81
N ASN A 290 -12.11 22.75 4.12
CA ASN A 290 -11.78 23.93 4.93
C ASN A 290 -10.50 24.61 4.43
N PHE A 291 -9.48 23.85 4.05
CA PHE A 291 -8.27 24.40 3.45
C PHE A 291 -8.56 25.23 2.19
N PHE A 292 -9.36 24.72 1.26
CA PHE A 292 -9.68 25.46 0.04
C PHE A 292 -10.56 26.68 0.27
N ASP A 293 -11.47 26.62 1.25
CA ASP A 293 -12.34 27.76 1.60
C ASP A 293 -11.53 28.92 2.21
N GLU A 294 -10.52 28.59 3.02
CA GLU A 294 -9.77 29.58 3.80
C GLU A 294 -8.51 30.09 3.10
N PHE A 295 -7.94 29.32 2.19
CA PHE A 295 -6.67 29.65 1.53
C PHE A 295 -6.76 29.55 0.01
N PRO A 296 -7.59 30.38 -0.64
CA PRO A 296 -7.67 30.40 -2.10
C PRO A 296 -6.28 30.72 -2.68
N GLY A 297 -5.77 29.82 -3.54
CA GLY A 297 -4.42 29.95 -4.12
C GLY A 297 -3.28 29.51 -3.20
N GLY A 298 -3.58 28.83 -2.06
CA GLY A 298 -2.57 28.20 -1.18
C GLY A 298 -1.72 29.17 -0.34
N LYS A 299 -2.24 30.37 -0.04
CA LYS A 299 -1.58 31.29 0.88
C LYS A 299 -2.08 31.04 2.31
N ILE A 300 -1.19 30.71 3.24
CA ILE A 300 -1.51 30.47 4.65
C ILE A 300 -1.50 31.79 5.42
N SER A 301 -2.57 32.03 6.19
CA SER A 301 -2.53 33.02 7.29
C SER A 301 -1.98 32.32 8.54
N GLU A 302 -0.95 32.90 9.17
CA GLU A 302 -0.27 32.31 10.33
C GLU A 302 -1.11 32.28 11.61
N GLU A 303 -2.36 32.73 11.55
CA GLU A 303 -3.23 32.84 12.74
C GLU A 303 -4.44 31.90 12.68
N LYS A 304 -4.71 31.26 11.54
CA LYS A 304 -5.96 30.51 11.34
C LYS A 304 -5.82 29.02 11.57
N GLN A 305 -6.63 28.47 12.48
CA GLN A 305 -6.77 27.04 12.69
C GLN A 305 -7.65 26.44 11.60
N LEU A 306 -7.27 25.27 11.09
CA LEU A 306 -8.06 24.49 10.13
C LEU A 306 -8.66 23.25 10.77
N TYR A 307 -9.84 22.86 10.30
CA TYR A 307 -10.52 21.65 10.75
C TYR A 307 -9.69 20.41 10.47
N LYS A 308 -9.33 19.67 11.52
CA LYS A 308 -8.53 18.45 11.48
C LYS A 308 -7.24 18.58 10.62
N MET A 309 -6.63 19.77 10.60
CA MET A 309 -5.38 19.99 9.89
C MET A 309 -4.42 20.80 10.75
N ARG A 310 -3.27 20.20 11.10
CA ARG A 310 -2.18 20.87 11.81
C ARG A 310 -1.25 21.52 10.80
N LEU A 311 -0.92 22.79 11.01
CA LEU A 311 -0.03 23.53 10.14
C LEU A 311 1.35 23.71 10.79
N PHE A 312 2.39 23.61 9.98
CA PHE A 312 3.77 23.82 10.39
C PHE A 312 4.34 25.03 9.68
N THR A 313 4.62 26.07 10.43
CA THR A 313 5.31 27.27 9.92
C THR A 313 6.77 27.28 10.39
N LYS A 314 7.58 28.17 9.86
CA LYS A 314 8.98 28.32 10.33
C LYS A 314 9.07 28.72 11.81
N GLU A 315 8.06 29.38 12.35
CA GLU A 315 8.06 29.97 13.68
C GLU A 315 7.30 29.13 14.72
N LYS A 316 6.18 28.55 14.31
CA LYS A 316 5.26 27.85 15.22
C LYS A 316 4.45 26.75 14.55
N ILE A 317 3.90 25.88 15.37
CA ILE A 317 2.87 24.92 15.00
C ILE A 317 1.51 25.54 15.28
N ILE A 318 0.58 25.41 14.34
CA ILE A 318 -0.81 25.82 14.52
C ILE A 318 -1.65 24.55 14.69
N GLU A 319 -2.20 24.41 15.90
CA GLU A 319 -3.00 23.24 16.25
C GLU A 319 -4.32 23.19 15.47
N PRO A 320 -4.82 21.99 15.13
CA PRO A 320 -6.05 21.86 14.37
C PRO A 320 -7.28 22.28 15.17
N LEU A 321 -8.28 22.82 14.48
CA LEU A 321 -9.63 22.89 14.99
C LEU A 321 -10.21 21.47 15.02
N GLN A 322 -10.56 20.97 16.24
CA GLN A 322 -10.96 19.58 16.45
C GLN A 322 -12.40 19.28 15.94
N SER A 323 -13.28 20.26 15.95
CA SER A 323 -14.68 20.09 15.56
C SER A 323 -15.18 21.26 14.73
N SER A 324 -16.02 20.97 13.74
CA SER A 324 -16.79 21.94 12.95
C SER A 324 -17.99 21.24 12.35
N LEU A 325 -19.19 21.65 12.72
CA LEU A 325 -20.43 21.04 12.23
C LEU A 325 -20.55 21.09 10.69
N GLU A 326 -20.07 22.16 10.07
CA GLU A 326 -20.10 22.34 8.62
C GLU A 326 -19.19 21.32 7.92
N TYR A 327 -17.92 21.28 8.29
CA TYR A 327 -16.93 20.42 7.65
C TYR A 327 -17.10 18.95 8.01
N GLU A 328 -17.61 18.64 9.19
CA GLU A 328 -18.00 17.28 9.58
C GLU A 328 -19.20 16.78 8.76
N LYS A 329 -20.23 17.61 8.58
CA LYS A 329 -21.35 17.26 7.71
C LYS A 329 -20.91 17.00 6.28
N PHE A 330 -20.10 17.89 5.72
CA PHE A 330 -19.54 17.74 4.39
C PHE A 330 -18.71 16.44 4.27
N GLU A 331 -17.83 16.16 5.24
CA GLU A 331 -17.02 14.95 5.29
C GLU A 331 -17.88 13.67 5.29
N ASN A 332 -18.95 13.65 6.08
CA ASN A 332 -19.89 12.54 6.14
C ASN A 332 -20.66 12.34 4.84
N GLU A 333 -21.07 13.42 4.17
CA GLU A 333 -21.71 13.36 2.85
C GLU A 333 -20.74 12.82 1.79
N GLN A 334 -19.52 13.34 1.74
CA GLN A 334 -18.49 12.85 0.82
C GLN A 334 -18.19 11.36 1.06
N THR A 335 -18.02 10.93 2.30
CA THR A 335 -17.78 9.52 2.66
C THR A 335 -18.87 8.59 2.11
N SER A 336 -20.13 9.02 2.14
CA SER A 336 -21.23 8.18 1.65
C SER A 336 -21.35 8.12 0.13
N LEU A 337 -20.86 9.13 -0.57
CA LEU A 337 -21.03 9.28 -2.02
C LEU A 337 -19.84 8.85 -2.85
N ILE A 338 -18.63 8.92 -2.28
CA ILE A 338 -17.40 8.78 -3.02
C ILE A 338 -17.20 7.37 -3.58
N VAL A 339 -16.74 7.30 -4.82
CA VAL A 339 -16.26 6.08 -5.49
C VAL A 339 -14.79 6.30 -5.80
N PRO A 340 -13.88 5.37 -5.43
CA PRO A 340 -12.46 5.52 -5.75
C PRO A 340 -12.23 5.50 -7.27
N ASP A 341 -11.34 6.34 -7.78
CA ASP A 341 -11.08 6.47 -9.22
C ASP A 341 -9.81 5.70 -9.63
N TYR A 342 -10.02 4.53 -10.22
CA TYR A 342 -8.99 3.69 -10.84
C TYR A 342 -8.99 3.77 -12.37
N SER A 343 -9.72 4.69 -12.98
CA SER A 343 -9.98 4.71 -14.41
C SER A 343 -8.73 4.82 -15.30
N GLU A 344 -7.67 5.41 -14.76
CA GLU A 344 -6.37 5.60 -15.45
C GLU A 344 -5.26 4.70 -14.86
N THR A 345 -5.61 3.79 -13.94
CA THR A 345 -4.63 2.92 -13.28
C THR A 345 -4.30 1.73 -14.18
N ASP A 346 -3.02 1.59 -14.52
CA ASP A 346 -2.52 0.38 -15.20
C ASP A 346 -2.20 -0.70 -14.16
N PHE A 347 -3.15 -1.62 -13.94
CA PHE A 347 -2.96 -2.73 -13.02
C PHE A 347 -1.93 -3.77 -13.51
N SER A 348 -1.54 -3.72 -14.78
CA SER A 348 -0.58 -4.69 -15.32
C SER A 348 0.86 -4.49 -14.84
N ILE A 349 1.17 -3.33 -14.27
CA ILE A 349 2.50 -3.03 -13.73
C ILE A 349 2.69 -3.51 -12.28
N TYR A 350 1.61 -3.91 -11.60
CA TYR A 350 1.68 -4.35 -10.19
C TYR A 350 2.10 -5.81 -10.10
N PRO A 351 3.29 -6.13 -9.54
CA PRO A 351 3.76 -7.49 -9.41
C PRO A 351 2.96 -8.25 -8.35
N ARG A 352 2.37 -9.36 -8.76
CA ARG A 352 1.57 -10.24 -7.91
C ARG A 352 2.48 -11.30 -7.29
N VAL A 353 3.18 -10.91 -6.25
CA VAL A 353 4.10 -11.78 -5.54
C VAL A 353 3.32 -12.86 -4.81
N ALA A 354 3.55 -14.12 -5.18
CA ALA A 354 2.88 -15.26 -4.56
C ALA A 354 3.54 -15.63 -3.23
N ASP A 355 2.73 -16.12 -2.29
CA ASP A 355 3.17 -16.72 -1.04
C ASP A 355 2.35 -17.99 -0.79
N ASP A 356 2.98 -19.15 -0.99
CA ASP A 356 2.33 -20.45 -0.85
C ASP A 356 2.29 -20.96 0.59
N GLU A 357 3.14 -20.44 1.46
CA GLU A 357 3.22 -20.89 2.85
C GLU A 357 2.04 -20.38 3.70
N ASN A 358 1.43 -19.27 3.30
CA ASN A 358 0.31 -18.69 4.01
C ASN A 358 -0.93 -18.52 3.10
N PRO A 359 -1.94 -19.43 3.22
CA PRO A 359 -3.17 -19.34 2.40
C PRO A 359 -3.92 -18.01 2.50
N MET A 360 -3.82 -17.32 3.65
CA MET A 360 -4.39 -15.98 3.81
C MET A 360 -3.71 -14.96 2.91
N GLN A 361 -2.39 -15.05 2.76
CA GLN A 361 -1.63 -14.15 1.91
C GLN A 361 -1.93 -14.33 0.43
N ARG A 362 -2.41 -15.49 0.00
CA ARG A 362 -2.84 -15.70 -1.40
C ARG A 362 -3.94 -14.72 -1.80
N LEU A 363 -4.98 -14.54 -0.99
CA LEU A 363 -6.00 -13.52 -1.27
C LEU A 363 -5.41 -12.10 -1.29
N TRP A 364 -4.47 -11.80 -0.41
CA TRP A 364 -3.84 -10.49 -0.31
C TRP A 364 -2.88 -10.18 -1.46
N SER A 365 -2.14 -11.18 -1.93
CA SER A 365 -1.01 -11.01 -2.84
C SER A 365 -1.31 -11.40 -4.28
N ASP A 366 -2.18 -12.42 -4.51
CA ASP A 366 -2.36 -13.04 -5.81
C ASP A 366 -3.18 -12.22 -6.79
N GLY A 367 -4.13 -11.42 -6.31
CA GLY A 367 -5.08 -10.70 -7.14
C GLY A 367 -4.64 -9.29 -7.50
N ALA A 368 -5.11 -8.82 -8.64
CA ALA A 368 -5.20 -7.40 -8.91
C ALA A 368 -6.55 -6.91 -8.38
N TRP A 369 -6.52 -6.16 -7.29
CA TRP A 369 -7.72 -5.74 -6.59
C TRP A 369 -7.95 -4.24 -6.74
N MET A 370 -9.14 -3.84 -7.18
CA MET A 370 -9.64 -2.51 -6.86
C MET A 370 -9.98 -2.49 -5.37
N LYS A 371 -9.42 -1.55 -4.61
CA LYS A 371 -9.67 -1.44 -3.17
C LYS A 371 -10.77 -0.42 -2.92
N ALA A 372 -11.79 -0.82 -2.18
CA ALA A 372 -12.91 0.03 -1.80
C ALA A 372 -13.36 -0.28 -0.37
N TYR A 373 -14.28 0.49 0.18
CA TYR A 373 -14.96 0.15 1.43
C TYR A 373 -16.48 0.27 1.27
N LEU A 374 -17.21 -0.60 1.96
CA LEU A 374 -18.67 -0.58 2.06
C LEU A 374 -19.13 0.40 3.16
N ALA A 375 -18.27 0.60 4.16
CA ALA A 375 -18.46 1.57 5.21
C ALA A 375 -17.12 2.10 5.70
N HIS A 376 -17.07 3.35 6.10
CA HIS A 376 -15.97 3.89 6.89
C HIS A 376 -16.25 3.59 8.37
N GLY A 377 -15.21 3.17 9.10
CA GLY A 377 -15.33 2.81 10.51
C GLY A 377 -15.99 1.45 10.79
N CYS A 378 -15.83 0.98 12.01
CA CYS A 378 -16.40 -0.29 12.45
C CYS A 378 -17.81 -0.11 13.00
N TYR A 379 -18.77 -0.89 12.51
CA TYR A 379 -20.15 -0.82 13.01
C TYR A 379 -20.30 -1.28 14.47
N TRP A 380 -19.36 -2.05 15.00
CA TRP A 380 -19.34 -2.48 16.39
C TRP A 380 -18.65 -1.50 17.32
N HIS A 381 -17.44 -1.05 17.00
CA HIS A 381 -16.59 -0.06 17.70
C HIS A 381 -16.64 -0.09 19.25
N LYS A 382 -16.68 -1.29 19.86
CA LYS A 382 -16.76 -1.47 21.33
C LYS A 382 -15.69 -2.42 21.88
N CYS A 383 -14.85 -3.01 21.01
CA CYS A 383 -13.81 -3.94 21.50
C CYS A 383 -12.80 -3.20 22.38
N ALA A 384 -12.47 -3.78 23.54
CA ALA A 384 -11.60 -3.16 24.53
C ALA A 384 -10.12 -2.96 24.04
N PHE A 385 -9.71 -3.68 22.99
CA PHE A 385 -8.38 -3.58 22.41
C PHE A 385 -8.31 -2.59 21.22
N CYS A 386 -9.47 -2.13 20.71
CA CYS A 386 -9.50 -1.13 19.64
C CYS A 386 -9.41 0.29 20.22
N ASP A 387 -8.63 1.13 19.57
CA ASP A 387 -8.63 2.57 19.89
C ASP A 387 -9.89 3.24 19.30
N VAL A 388 -10.93 3.31 20.10
CA VAL A 388 -12.22 3.92 19.73
C VAL A 388 -12.18 5.46 19.72
N SER A 389 -11.05 6.08 20.02
CA SER A 389 -10.84 7.52 19.84
C SER A 389 -10.53 7.88 18.39
N LEU A 390 -10.08 6.91 17.59
CA LEU A 390 -9.71 7.11 16.20
C LEU A 390 -10.95 7.12 15.28
N ASP A 391 -11.01 8.09 14.39
CA ASP A 391 -12.13 8.29 13.45
C ASP A 391 -12.44 7.04 12.62
N TYR A 392 -11.42 6.36 12.09
CA TYR A 392 -11.61 5.17 11.27
C TYR A 392 -12.10 3.93 12.05
N VAL A 393 -12.12 3.98 13.39
CA VAL A 393 -12.74 2.97 14.24
C VAL A 393 -14.13 3.40 14.67
N ALA A 394 -14.28 4.64 15.17
CA ALA A 394 -15.48 5.13 15.83
C ALA A 394 -16.54 5.70 14.88
N SER A 395 -16.14 6.34 13.79
CA SER A 395 -17.05 7.08 12.91
C SER A 395 -17.66 6.17 11.83
N TYR A 396 -18.64 5.35 12.21
CA TYR A 396 -19.32 4.47 11.27
C TYR A 396 -20.20 5.23 10.26
N ARG A 397 -19.92 5.06 8.96
CA ARG A 397 -20.69 5.66 7.85
C ARG A 397 -20.77 4.70 6.68
N LEU A 398 -22.00 4.29 6.34
CA LEU A 398 -22.29 3.48 5.15
C LEU A 398 -22.09 4.28 3.87
N VAL A 399 -21.51 3.62 2.85
CA VAL A 399 -21.45 4.11 1.48
C VAL A 399 -22.79 3.85 0.77
N GLN A 400 -23.13 4.65 -0.22
CA GLN A 400 -24.24 4.36 -1.12
C GLN A 400 -23.86 3.20 -2.04
N ILE A 401 -24.27 1.99 -1.67
CA ILE A 401 -23.83 0.73 -2.29
C ILE A 401 -24.12 0.67 -3.79
N GLU A 402 -25.27 1.18 -4.24
CA GLU A 402 -25.61 1.24 -5.68
C GLU A 402 -24.63 2.14 -6.44
N ASN A 403 -24.33 3.32 -5.91
CA ASN A 403 -23.40 4.26 -6.51
C ASN A 403 -22.01 3.65 -6.60
N LEU A 404 -21.53 3.05 -5.51
CA LEU A 404 -20.25 2.35 -5.45
C LEU A 404 -20.20 1.21 -6.49
N PHE A 405 -21.23 0.35 -6.53
CA PHE A 405 -21.29 -0.78 -7.47
C PHE A 405 -21.20 -0.32 -8.93
N HIS A 406 -22.03 0.63 -9.33
CA HIS A 406 -22.04 1.13 -10.71
C HIS A 406 -20.76 1.87 -11.09
N GLY A 407 -20.19 2.62 -10.16
CA GLY A 407 -18.89 3.28 -10.37
C GLY A 407 -17.75 2.29 -10.56
N LEU A 408 -17.63 1.27 -9.71
CA LEU A 408 -16.63 0.21 -9.85
C LEU A 408 -16.85 -0.61 -11.13
N LYS A 409 -18.12 -0.89 -11.49
CA LYS A 409 -18.45 -1.62 -12.72
C LYS A 409 -17.99 -0.86 -13.97
N SER A 410 -18.27 0.44 -14.04
CA SER A 410 -17.80 1.28 -15.15
C SER A 410 -16.27 1.30 -15.27
N GLN A 411 -15.55 1.26 -14.17
CA GLN A 411 -14.08 1.22 -14.18
C GLN A 411 -13.56 -0.17 -14.56
N SER A 412 -14.20 -1.24 -14.06
CA SER A 412 -13.89 -2.62 -14.44
C SER A 412 -14.00 -2.85 -15.95
N GLU A 413 -15.00 -2.26 -16.59
CA GLU A 413 -15.18 -2.32 -18.05
C GLU A 413 -14.02 -1.65 -18.82
N LYS A 414 -13.35 -0.67 -18.21
CA LYS A 414 -12.21 0.05 -18.82
C LYS A 414 -10.88 -0.64 -18.56
N ASN A 415 -10.64 -1.08 -17.33
CA ASN A 415 -9.34 -1.61 -16.90
C ASN A 415 -9.25 -3.15 -16.86
N GLY A 416 -10.38 -3.85 -17.06
CA GLY A 416 -10.43 -5.32 -17.07
C GLY A 416 -10.26 -5.98 -15.71
N ILE A 417 -10.37 -5.22 -14.60
CA ILE A 417 -10.22 -5.74 -13.24
C ILE A 417 -11.60 -6.08 -12.66
N HIS A 418 -11.80 -7.35 -12.33
CA HIS A 418 -13.05 -7.89 -11.76
C HIS A 418 -12.92 -8.26 -10.29
N GLY A 419 -11.77 -8.00 -9.67
CA GLY A 419 -11.51 -8.27 -8.28
C GLY A 419 -11.66 -7.03 -7.42
N ILE A 420 -12.34 -7.15 -6.28
CA ILE A 420 -12.48 -6.09 -5.28
C ILE A 420 -11.98 -6.59 -3.93
N HIS A 421 -11.09 -5.83 -3.31
CA HIS A 421 -10.74 -5.99 -1.91
C HIS A 421 -11.45 -4.89 -1.12
N PHE A 422 -12.44 -5.25 -0.33
CA PHE A 422 -13.06 -4.32 0.61
C PHE A 422 -12.16 -4.15 1.83
N VAL A 423 -11.66 -2.93 2.01
CA VAL A 423 -10.70 -2.56 3.07
C VAL A 423 -11.39 -2.04 4.33
N ASP A 424 -12.63 -2.49 4.57
CA ASP A 424 -13.39 -2.18 5.77
C ASP A 424 -12.71 -2.74 7.02
N GLU A 425 -12.83 -2.07 8.16
CA GLU A 425 -12.46 -2.64 9.46
C GLU A 425 -13.29 -3.89 9.77
N ALA A 426 -14.57 -3.87 9.38
CA ALA A 426 -15.45 -5.02 9.31
C ALA A 426 -16.56 -4.73 8.29
N MET A 427 -16.62 -5.48 7.21
CA MET A 427 -17.68 -5.34 6.19
C MET A 427 -19.06 -5.50 6.82
N PRO A 428 -19.97 -4.51 6.70
CA PRO A 428 -21.31 -4.65 7.26
C PRO A 428 -22.12 -5.71 6.52
N PRO A 429 -22.73 -6.70 7.22
CA PRO A 429 -23.46 -7.80 6.57
C PRO A 429 -24.56 -7.33 5.60
N ALA A 430 -25.34 -6.32 5.99
CA ALA A 430 -26.39 -5.78 5.13
C ALA A 430 -25.85 -5.13 3.84
N ALA A 431 -24.69 -4.47 3.92
CA ALA A 431 -24.04 -3.88 2.76
C ALA A 431 -23.49 -4.96 1.82
N MET A 432 -22.86 -6.02 2.36
CA MET A 432 -22.41 -7.17 1.58
C MET A 432 -23.57 -7.85 0.85
N LEU A 433 -24.69 -8.12 1.55
CA LEU A 433 -25.89 -8.72 0.93
C LEU A 433 -26.43 -7.86 -0.20
N LYS A 434 -26.46 -6.54 -0.02
CA LYS A 434 -26.91 -5.58 -1.03
C LYS A 434 -25.96 -5.56 -2.23
N PHE A 435 -24.65 -5.56 -2.00
CA PHE A 435 -23.64 -5.61 -3.05
C PHE A 435 -23.72 -6.93 -3.83
N SER A 436 -23.82 -8.07 -3.14
CA SER A 436 -23.99 -9.40 -3.75
C SER A 436 -25.25 -9.48 -4.61
N LYS A 437 -26.37 -8.93 -4.13
CA LYS A 437 -27.63 -8.87 -4.90
C LYS A 437 -27.48 -8.06 -6.19
N LEU A 438 -26.79 -6.91 -6.13
CA LEU A 438 -26.47 -6.11 -7.32
C LEU A 438 -25.57 -6.89 -8.27
N ASN A 439 -24.54 -7.54 -7.73
CA ASN A 439 -23.59 -8.32 -8.52
C ASN A 439 -24.29 -9.46 -9.28
N LEU A 440 -25.15 -10.22 -8.63
CA LEU A 440 -25.98 -11.25 -9.27
C LEU A 440 -26.91 -10.66 -10.34
N LYS A 441 -27.58 -9.55 -10.06
CA LYS A 441 -28.46 -8.85 -11.01
C LYS A 441 -27.70 -8.42 -12.28
N HIS A 442 -26.42 -8.13 -12.16
CA HIS A 442 -25.53 -7.69 -13.24
C HIS A 442 -24.56 -8.79 -13.71
N SER A 443 -24.99 -10.05 -13.63
CA SER A 443 -24.26 -11.23 -14.15
C SER A 443 -22.97 -11.56 -13.41
N ALA A 444 -22.92 -11.29 -12.09
CA ALA A 444 -21.79 -11.63 -11.21
C ALA A 444 -20.44 -11.13 -11.73
N SER A 445 -20.37 -9.84 -12.08
CA SER A 445 -19.18 -9.22 -12.69
C SER A 445 -17.97 -9.20 -11.79
N PHE A 446 -18.16 -9.27 -10.45
CA PHE A 446 -17.09 -9.13 -9.46
C PHE A 446 -16.88 -10.37 -8.60
N SER A 447 -15.62 -10.65 -8.31
CA SER A 447 -15.20 -11.43 -7.14
C SER A 447 -14.70 -10.47 -6.08
N PHE A 448 -15.10 -10.67 -4.82
CA PHE A 448 -14.68 -9.77 -3.74
C PHE A 448 -14.37 -10.51 -2.44
N TRP A 449 -13.61 -9.86 -1.57
CA TRP A 449 -13.24 -10.35 -0.26
C TRP A 449 -12.95 -9.18 0.69
N GLY A 450 -12.85 -9.44 1.99
CA GLY A 450 -12.49 -8.43 2.98
C GLY A 450 -12.67 -8.92 4.41
N ASN A 451 -12.53 -8.01 5.38
CA ASN A 451 -12.63 -8.34 6.78
C ASN A 451 -14.09 -8.40 7.25
N VAL A 452 -14.37 -9.38 8.10
CA VAL A 452 -15.68 -9.54 8.76
C VAL A 452 -15.50 -9.74 10.26
N ARG A 453 -16.59 -9.59 10.98
CA ARG A 453 -16.73 -10.10 12.34
C ARG A 453 -17.54 -11.39 12.26
N PHE A 454 -17.03 -12.49 12.84
CA PHE A 454 -17.76 -13.74 12.87
C PHE A 454 -18.95 -13.63 13.83
N GLU A 455 -20.14 -13.52 13.27
CA GLU A 455 -21.40 -13.24 13.97
C GLU A 455 -22.50 -14.22 13.55
N LYS A 456 -23.52 -14.32 14.37
CA LYS A 456 -24.66 -15.24 14.16
C LYS A 456 -25.39 -15.05 12.80
N ILE A 457 -25.24 -13.89 12.17
CA ILE A 457 -25.87 -13.63 10.88
C ILE A 457 -25.33 -14.52 9.75
N TYR A 458 -24.10 -15.04 9.87
CA TYR A 458 -23.50 -15.90 8.85
C TYR A 458 -24.02 -17.34 9.00
N SER A 459 -25.32 -17.53 8.67
CA SER A 459 -25.90 -18.85 8.46
C SER A 459 -25.45 -19.43 7.12
N ARG A 460 -25.62 -20.73 6.93
CA ARG A 460 -25.31 -21.41 5.67
C ARG A 460 -25.98 -20.76 4.47
N ASP A 461 -27.27 -20.44 4.56
CA ASP A 461 -28.02 -19.80 3.46
C ASP A 461 -27.43 -18.44 3.10
N ILE A 462 -26.99 -17.66 4.10
CA ILE A 462 -26.35 -16.37 3.89
C ILE A 462 -24.96 -16.56 3.24
N ALA A 463 -24.19 -17.52 3.71
CA ALA A 463 -22.86 -17.82 3.15
C ALA A 463 -22.98 -18.28 1.69
N GLU A 464 -23.91 -19.18 1.36
CA GLU A 464 -24.19 -19.64 0.00
C GLU A 464 -24.66 -18.49 -0.91
N PHE A 465 -25.51 -17.60 -0.41
CA PHE A 465 -25.93 -16.42 -1.15
C PHE A 465 -24.79 -15.46 -1.42
N LEU A 466 -23.95 -15.16 -0.42
CA LEU A 466 -22.80 -14.26 -0.55
C LEU A 466 -21.75 -14.86 -1.52
N SER A 467 -21.50 -16.16 -1.42
CA SER A 467 -20.58 -16.87 -2.33
C SER A 467 -21.09 -16.82 -3.77
N SER A 468 -22.38 -17.13 -3.99
CA SER A 468 -23.01 -16.98 -5.31
C SER A 468 -22.96 -15.54 -5.82
N GLY A 469 -23.03 -14.58 -4.92
CA GLY A 469 -22.93 -13.14 -5.18
C GLY A 469 -21.50 -12.62 -5.37
N GLY A 470 -20.49 -13.50 -5.37
CA GLY A 470 -19.09 -13.15 -5.67
C GLY A 470 -18.14 -13.04 -4.49
N LEU A 471 -18.59 -13.31 -3.25
CA LEU A 471 -17.69 -13.39 -2.09
C LEU A 471 -16.82 -14.64 -2.18
N ILE A 472 -15.51 -14.46 -2.29
CA ILE A 472 -14.53 -15.56 -2.46
C ILE A 472 -13.76 -15.91 -1.19
N GLY A 473 -13.81 -15.04 -0.20
CA GLY A 473 -13.13 -15.25 1.07
C GLY A 473 -13.41 -14.15 2.07
N VAL A 474 -13.19 -14.45 3.33
CA VAL A 474 -13.30 -13.51 4.44
C VAL A 474 -12.11 -13.67 5.38
N SER A 475 -11.72 -12.58 6.00
CA SER A 475 -10.76 -12.54 7.10
C SER A 475 -11.45 -11.98 8.33
N GLY A 476 -11.12 -12.48 9.51
CA GLY A 476 -11.70 -11.97 10.75
C GLY A 476 -10.89 -12.38 11.97
N GLY A 477 -10.71 -11.44 12.90
CA GLY A 477 -10.05 -11.71 14.17
C GLY A 477 -10.97 -12.45 15.14
N ILE A 478 -10.49 -13.54 15.73
CA ILE A 478 -11.16 -14.26 16.83
C ILE A 478 -10.69 -13.72 18.18
N GLU A 479 -9.41 -13.33 18.26
CA GLU A 479 -8.68 -12.77 19.41
C GLU A 479 -8.53 -13.77 20.56
N ILE A 480 -9.66 -14.29 21.11
CA ILE A 480 -9.69 -15.21 22.25
C ILE A 480 -10.70 -16.33 21.98
N ALA A 481 -10.29 -17.58 22.22
CA ALA A 481 -11.11 -18.77 21.99
C ALA A 481 -11.82 -19.26 23.28
N THR A 482 -12.30 -18.33 24.13
CA THR A 482 -13.12 -18.63 25.31
C THR A 482 -14.25 -17.63 25.45
N GLY A 483 -15.44 -18.07 25.90
CA GLY A 483 -16.61 -17.19 26.07
C GLY A 483 -16.33 -16.04 27.05
N THR A 484 -15.77 -16.36 28.24
CA THR A 484 -15.41 -15.33 29.23
C THR A 484 -14.35 -14.35 28.72
N GLY A 485 -13.45 -14.82 27.85
CA GLY A 485 -12.44 -13.98 27.20
C GLY A 485 -13.07 -13.01 26.20
N LEU A 486 -13.97 -13.51 25.35
CA LEU A 486 -14.70 -12.67 24.38
C LEU A 486 -15.52 -11.58 25.08
N ASP A 487 -16.17 -11.92 26.20
CA ASP A 487 -16.91 -10.96 27.02
C ASP A 487 -15.98 -9.90 27.64
N SER A 488 -14.82 -10.33 28.17
CA SER A 488 -13.85 -9.42 28.81
C SER A 488 -13.29 -8.36 27.84
N ILE A 489 -13.15 -8.71 26.57
CA ILE A 489 -12.71 -7.76 25.51
C ILE A 489 -13.88 -7.06 24.79
N SER A 490 -15.11 -7.27 25.23
CA SER A 490 -16.31 -6.70 24.62
C SER A 490 -16.42 -6.98 23.11
N LYS A 491 -16.02 -8.19 22.67
CA LYS A 491 -16.02 -8.59 21.25
C LYS A 491 -17.44 -8.62 20.66
N GLY A 492 -18.47 -8.90 21.49
CA GLY A 492 -19.88 -8.89 21.08
C GLY A 492 -20.29 -10.03 20.15
N THR A 493 -19.59 -11.15 20.24
CA THR A 493 -19.90 -12.43 19.59
C THR A 493 -19.59 -13.57 20.57
N ASP A 494 -20.12 -14.73 20.32
CA ASP A 494 -19.89 -15.94 21.12
C ASP A 494 -19.21 -17.04 20.28
N LEU A 495 -18.73 -18.09 20.96
CA LEU A 495 -18.01 -19.18 20.32
C LEU A 495 -18.89 -19.94 19.33
N ASP A 496 -20.16 -20.15 19.64
CA ASP A 496 -21.10 -20.88 18.76
C ASP A 496 -21.31 -20.11 17.45
N SER A 497 -21.44 -18.79 17.53
CA SER A 497 -21.55 -17.89 16.38
C SER A 497 -20.27 -17.91 15.54
N ILE A 498 -19.10 -17.91 16.18
CA ILE A 498 -17.79 -17.99 15.48
C ILE A 498 -17.66 -19.32 14.75
N VAL A 499 -17.93 -20.45 15.44
CA VAL A 499 -17.86 -21.78 14.84
C VAL A 499 -18.84 -21.90 13.68
N SER A 500 -20.09 -21.48 13.90
CA SER A 500 -21.15 -21.52 12.87
C SER A 500 -20.79 -20.70 11.62
N ALA A 501 -20.13 -19.56 11.80
CA ALA A 501 -19.71 -18.72 10.67
C ALA A 501 -18.51 -19.27 9.91
N CYS A 502 -17.68 -20.13 10.56
CA CYS A 502 -16.49 -20.74 9.94
C CYS A 502 -16.77 -22.09 9.28
N CYS A 503 -17.90 -22.77 9.65
CA CYS A 503 -18.29 -24.08 9.12
C CYS A 503 -19.32 -23.98 8.01
#